data_3cbea3ec97687b2a408a019f4697f5a4
#
_entry.id   3cbea3ec97687b2a408a019f4697f5a4
#
_cell.length_a   1.000
_cell.length_b   1.000
_cell.length_c   1.000
_cell.angle_alpha   90.00
_cell.angle_beta   90.00
_cell.angle_gamma   90.00
#
_symmetry.space_group_name_H-M   'P 1'
#
loop_
_entity.id
_entity.type
_entity.pdbx_description
1 polymer ?
#
loop_
_entity_poly.entity_id
_entity_poly.type
_entity_poly.pdbx_seq_one_letter_code
_entity_poly.pdbx_strand_id
1 'polypeptide(L)'
;QDVPEELANTDKPIFLYVLTMKEHGPYQRDFTDLYHLAENHFSPSLTGGLNDYIHRLVKLNEVIEEFNDYMKKQNSAYIFAYFGDHQVDICGEAVPKRIPYPQPNYITQFTVRGNLVNVPTQQQDFLDLAQAGGLLLEIAGLPCDTFMQANIAMRKLSGGKLEDCADEQLLNSYRSYLYHVLDITK
;
A
#
# COMPACT_ATOMS: atom_id res chain seq x y z
N GLN A 1 -13.18 -6.43 -13.76
CA GLN A 1 -13.38 -7.78 -13.17
C GLN A 1 -14.65 -7.70 -12.36
N ASP A 2 -15.65 -8.47 -12.73
CA ASP A 2 -16.90 -8.54 -11.99
C ASP A 2 -16.63 -9.17 -10.62
N VAL A 3 -17.17 -8.58 -9.57
CA VAL A 3 -17.17 -9.21 -8.25
C VAL A 3 -17.97 -10.50 -8.40
N PRO A 4 -17.45 -11.67 -7.96
CA PRO A 4 -18.19 -12.91 -8.06
C PRO A 4 -19.59 -12.76 -7.46
N GLU A 5 -20.60 -13.25 -8.18
CA GLU A 5 -22.02 -13.11 -7.80
C GLU A 5 -22.31 -13.66 -6.39
N GLU A 6 -21.55 -14.67 -5.97
CA GLU A 6 -21.58 -15.27 -4.63
C GLU A 6 -21.18 -14.29 -3.51
N LEU A 7 -20.32 -13.30 -3.81
CA LEU A 7 -19.93 -12.23 -2.86
C LEU A 7 -20.95 -11.09 -2.81
N ALA A 8 -21.73 -10.89 -3.86
CA ALA A 8 -22.74 -9.83 -3.91
C ALA A 8 -23.98 -10.10 -3.05
N ASN A 9 -24.21 -11.36 -2.65
CA ASN A 9 -25.40 -11.83 -1.93
C ASN A 9 -25.12 -12.27 -0.49
N THR A 10 -24.11 -11.71 0.16
CA THR A 10 -23.77 -12.05 1.56
C THR A 10 -24.06 -10.88 2.50
N ASP A 11 -24.64 -11.16 3.67
CA ASP A 11 -24.79 -10.21 4.78
C ASP A 11 -23.49 -10.03 5.60
N LYS A 12 -22.44 -10.75 5.25
CA LYS A 12 -21.15 -10.69 5.95
C LYS A 12 -20.25 -9.65 5.35
N PRO A 13 -19.34 -9.02 6.14
CA PRO A 13 -18.28 -8.18 5.60
C PRO A 13 -17.42 -8.96 4.60
N ILE A 14 -17.16 -8.34 3.46
CA ILE A 14 -16.30 -8.91 2.42
C ILE A 14 -14.92 -8.28 2.53
N PHE A 15 -13.87 -9.09 2.57
CA PHE A 15 -12.50 -8.67 2.37
C PHE A 15 -12.04 -9.12 0.99
N LEU A 16 -11.67 -8.16 0.14
CA LEU A 16 -11.15 -8.42 -1.20
C LEU A 16 -9.72 -7.88 -1.29
N TYR A 17 -8.77 -8.76 -1.57
CA TYR A 17 -7.39 -8.38 -1.89
C TYR A 17 -7.14 -8.57 -3.38
N VAL A 18 -6.69 -7.49 -4.05
CA VAL A 18 -6.37 -7.49 -5.48
C VAL A 18 -4.92 -7.10 -5.67
N LEU A 19 -4.15 -8.00 -6.27
CA LEU A 19 -2.78 -7.70 -6.68
C LEU A 19 -2.79 -7.32 -8.16
N THR A 20 -2.37 -6.09 -8.49
CA THR A 20 -2.19 -5.67 -9.87
C THR A 20 -0.77 -5.99 -10.32
N MET A 21 -0.61 -6.42 -11.57
CA MET A 21 0.68 -6.80 -12.15
C MET A 21 1.02 -6.00 -13.41
N LYS A 22 0.10 -5.14 -13.85
CA LYS A 22 0.30 -4.37 -15.08
C LYS A 22 1.40 -3.31 -14.93
N GLU A 23 1.60 -2.83 -13.73
CA GLU A 23 2.59 -1.81 -13.38
C GLU A 23 4.00 -2.40 -13.20
N HIS A 24 4.10 -3.73 -13.09
CA HIS A 24 5.37 -4.44 -12.96
C HIS A 24 6.15 -4.49 -14.29
N GLY A 25 7.49 -4.43 -14.21
CA GLY A 25 8.37 -4.60 -15.38
C GLY A 25 8.22 -5.97 -16.08
N PRO A 26 8.84 -6.16 -17.23
CA PRO A 26 9.73 -5.24 -17.92
C PRO A 26 8.98 -4.09 -18.61
N TYR A 27 9.65 -2.93 -18.71
CA TYR A 27 9.08 -1.74 -19.35
C TYR A 27 9.54 -1.63 -20.80
N GLN A 28 8.62 -1.22 -21.68
CA GLN A 28 8.91 -1.00 -23.11
C GLN A 28 9.75 0.26 -23.27
N ARG A 29 10.89 0.14 -23.95
CA ARG A 29 11.86 1.23 -24.09
C ARG A 29 11.53 2.22 -25.20
N ASP A 30 10.59 1.87 -26.08
CA ASP A 30 10.22 2.64 -27.28
C ASP A 30 8.84 3.30 -27.14
N PHE A 31 8.35 3.47 -25.92
CA PHE A 31 7.06 4.06 -25.66
C PHE A 31 7.11 5.59 -25.74
N THR A 32 6.44 6.18 -26.74
CA THR A 32 6.55 7.62 -27.05
C THR A 32 5.27 8.41 -26.84
N ASP A 33 4.12 7.77 -26.54
CA ASP A 33 2.83 8.37 -26.85
C ASP A 33 2.17 9.24 -25.76
N LEU A 34 2.69 9.34 -24.53
CA LEU A 34 1.93 10.04 -23.49
C LEU A 34 2.68 11.04 -22.61
N TYR A 35 3.94 10.83 -22.31
CA TYR A 35 4.70 11.75 -21.47
C TYR A 35 6.11 11.94 -22.03
N HIS A 36 6.39 13.16 -22.48
CA HIS A 36 7.74 13.54 -22.84
C HIS A 36 8.49 13.97 -21.59
N LEU A 37 9.27 13.04 -21.03
CA LEU A 37 10.29 13.44 -20.07
C LEU A 37 11.35 14.24 -20.82
N ALA A 38 11.85 15.32 -20.19
CA ALA A 38 12.87 16.15 -20.80
C ALA A 38 14.05 15.26 -21.25
N GLU A 39 14.22 15.13 -22.55
CA GLU A 39 15.18 14.21 -23.22
C GLU A 39 16.62 14.42 -22.78
N ASN A 40 16.95 15.60 -22.26
CA ASN A 40 18.30 16.00 -21.89
C ASN A 40 18.77 15.50 -20.52
N HIS A 41 17.94 14.81 -19.77
CA HIS A 41 18.26 14.37 -18.41
C HIS A 41 18.51 12.84 -18.29
N PHE A 42 18.08 12.06 -19.27
CA PHE A 42 18.14 10.60 -19.20
C PHE A 42 18.61 10.00 -20.52
N SER A 43 19.16 8.80 -20.46
CA SER A 43 19.44 8.01 -21.68
C SER A 43 18.12 7.71 -22.40
N PRO A 44 18.13 7.53 -23.73
CA PRO A 44 16.89 7.18 -24.49
C PRO A 44 16.19 5.93 -23.95
N SER A 45 16.96 4.91 -23.56
CA SER A 45 16.43 3.66 -22.99
C SER A 45 15.73 3.87 -21.66
N LEU A 46 16.29 4.73 -20.80
CA LEU A 46 15.69 5.06 -19.51
C LEU A 46 14.43 5.91 -19.70
N THR A 47 14.48 6.89 -20.60
CA THR A 47 13.33 7.73 -20.93
C THR A 47 12.15 6.89 -21.44
N GLY A 48 12.39 5.92 -22.33
CA GLY A 48 11.34 5.00 -22.81
C GLY A 48 10.73 4.17 -21.67
N GLY A 49 11.56 3.58 -20.81
CA GLY A 49 11.08 2.80 -19.67
C GLY A 49 10.27 3.63 -18.66
N LEU A 50 10.72 4.86 -18.38
CA LEU A 50 9.99 5.79 -17.52
C LEU A 50 8.64 6.22 -18.12
N ASN A 51 8.60 6.47 -19.42
CA ASN A 51 7.36 6.83 -20.10
C ASN A 51 6.34 5.69 -20.07
N ASP A 52 6.76 4.44 -20.29
CA ASP A 52 5.88 3.28 -20.15
C ASP A 52 5.39 3.11 -18.71
N TYR A 53 6.26 3.24 -17.73
CA TYR A 53 5.89 3.18 -16.32
C TYR A 53 4.85 4.25 -15.95
N ILE A 54 5.11 5.51 -16.31
CA ILE A 54 4.18 6.62 -16.05
C ILE A 54 2.84 6.39 -16.76
N HIS A 55 2.85 5.89 -18.00
CA HIS A 55 1.62 5.55 -18.70
C HIS A 55 0.79 4.51 -17.93
N ARG A 56 1.44 3.45 -17.44
CA ARG A 56 0.76 2.41 -16.65
C ARG A 56 0.19 2.96 -15.34
N LEU A 57 0.94 3.84 -14.65
CA LEU A 57 0.45 4.51 -13.43
C LEU A 57 -0.76 5.41 -13.70
N VAL A 58 -0.78 6.15 -14.82
CA VAL A 58 -1.94 6.96 -15.21
C VAL A 58 -3.16 6.06 -15.43
N LYS A 59 -3.00 4.95 -16.13
CA LYS A 59 -4.08 3.99 -16.36
C LYS A 59 -4.55 3.32 -15.07
N LEU A 60 -3.64 2.99 -14.16
CA LEU A 60 -3.99 2.49 -12.84
C LEU A 60 -4.81 3.53 -12.05
N ASN A 61 -4.38 4.79 -12.08
CA ASN A 61 -5.09 5.87 -11.40
C ASN A 61 -6.52 6.06 -11.95
N GLU A 62 -6.70 6.00 -13.28
CA GLU A 62 -8.04 6.02 -13.90
C GLU A 62 -8.93 4.90 -13.33
N VAL A 63 -8.42 3.67 -13.29
CA VAL A 63 -9.17 2.51 -12.74
C VAL A 63 -9.46 2.67 -11.24
N ILE A 64 -8.51 3.20 -10.46
CA ILE A 64 -8.70 3.48 -9.03
C ILE A 64 -9.82 4.51 -8.83
N GLU A 65 -9.85 5.58 -9.61
CA GLU A 65 -10.89 6.60 -9.49
C GLU A 65 -12.25 6.06 -9.96
N GLU A 66 -12.33 5.32 -11.06
CA GLU A 66 -13.56 4.66 -11.51
C GLU A 66 -14.11 3.70 -10.45
N PHE A 67 -13.24 2.89 -9.83
CA PHE A 67 -13.64 1.98 -8.76
C PHE A 67 -14.12 2.74 -7.52
N ASN A 68 -13.41 3.79 -7.12
CA ASN A 68 -13.80 4.62 -5.99
C ASN A 68 -15.17 5.30 -6.23
N ASP A 69 -15.41 5.78 -7.44
CA ASP A 69 -16.69 6.37 -7.82
C ASP A 69 -17.82 5.34 -7.90
N TYR A 70 -17.53 4.12 -8.33
CA TYR A 70 -18.44 3.00 -8.23
C TYR A 70 -18.80 2.72 -6.77
N MET A 71 -17.82 2.60 -5.87
CA MET A 71 -18.06 2.34 -4.45
C MET A 71 -18.87 3.44 -3.77
N LYS A 72 -18.63 4.70 -4.09
CA LYS A 72 -19.42 5.82 -3.56
C LYS A 72 -20.92 5.74 -3.91
N LYS A 73 -21.24 5.14 -5.06
CA LYS A 73 -22.63 4.96 -5.52
C LYS A 73 -23.32 3.78 -4.85
N GLN A 74 -22.55 2.87 -4.23
CA GLN A 74 -23.12 1.77 -3.48
C GLN A 74 -23.64 2.29 -2.13
N ASN A 75 -24.82 1.81 -1.71
CA ASN A 75 -25.39 2.18 -0.42
C ASN A 75 -24.87 1.26 0.70
N SER A 76 -23.60 0.97 0.67
CA SER A 76 -22.91 0.06 1.62
C SER A 76 -21.71 0.75 2.26
N ALA A 77 -21.41 0.38 3.49
CA ALA A 77 -20.18 0.81 4.16
C ALA A 77 -18.97 0.14 3.49
N TYR A 78 -17.92 0.91 3.22
CA TYR A 78 -16.70 0.38 2.61
C TYR A 78 -15.44 1.11 3.06
N ILE A 79 -14.34 0.40 2.98
CA ILE A 79 -12.97 0.91 3.00
C ILE A 79 -12.28 0.42 1.72
N PHE A 80 -11.57 1.32 1.07
CA PHE A 80 -10.74 1.03 -0.08
C PHE A 80 -9.32 1.50 0.21
N ALA A 81 -8.38 0.56 0.37
CA ALA A 81 -6.97 0.85 0.58
C ALA A 81 -6.15 0.41 -0.61
N TYR A 82 -5.17 1.21 -1.00
CA TYR A 82 -4.22 0.86 -2.05
C TYR A 82 -2.83 1.40 -1.73
N PHE A 83 -1.81 0.66 -2.16
CA PHE A 83 -0.42 0.96 -1.88
C PHE A 83 0.50 0.27 -2.90
N GLY A 84 1.73 0.76 -3.02
CA GLY A 84 2.80 0.03 -3.67
C GLY A 84 3.58 -0.81 -2.66
N ASP A 85 4.13 -1.92 -3.09
CA ASP A 85 4.97 -2.80 -2.28
C ASP A 85 6.43 -2.30 -2.23
N HIS A 86 6.92 -1.70 -3.30
CA HIS A 86 8.25 -1.09 -3.40
C HIS A 86 8.30 -0.06 -4.54
N GLN A 87 9.39 0.69 -4.61
CA GLN A 87 9.67 1.57 -5.74
C GLN A 87 10.04 0.77 -6.99
N VAL A 88 9.78 1.37 -8.15
CA VAL A 88 10.16 0.79 -9.42
C VAL A 88 11.67 0.79 -9.61
N ASP A 89 12.20 -0.32 -10.11
CA ASP A 89 13.59 -0.41 -10.59
C ASP A 89 13.61 -0.36 -12.13
N ILE A 90 13.75 0.84 -12.68
CA ILE A 90 13.84 1.05 -14.14
C ILE A 90 15.28 1.09 -14.62
N CYS A 91 16.21 1.49 -13.75
CA CYS A 91 17.57 1.87 -14.12
C CYS A 91 18.62 0.93 -13.58
N GLY A 92 18.33 0.05 -12.63
CA GLY A 92 19.34 -0.60 -11.82
C GLY A 92 20.17 0.37 -10.98
N GLU A 93 19.80 1.64 -10.95
CA GLU A 93 20.42 2.68 -10.14
C GLU A 93 19.56 2.98 -8.93
N ALA A 94 20.20 3.16 -7.79
CA ALA A 94 19.52 3.54 -6.56
C ALA A 94 18.68 4.81 -6.77
N VAL A 95 17.43 4.79 -6.32
CA VAL A 95 16.59 5.99 -6.25
C VAL A 95 17.41 7.14 -5.65
N PRO A 96 17.42 8.35 -6.25
CA PRO A 96 18.17 9.46 -5.73
C PRO A 96 17.89 9.65 -4.23
N LYS A 97 18.96 9.79 -3.42
CA LYS A 97 18.92 9.95 -1.95
C LYS A 97 18.18 11.21 -1.47
N ARG A 98 17.12 11.62 -2.17
CA ARG A 98 16.28 12.76 -1.79
C ARG A 98 15.23 12.41 -0.75
N ILE A 99 14.95 11.12 -0.58
CA ILE A 99 14.06 10.64 0.47
C ILE A 99 14.96 10.37 1.69
N PRO A 100 14.78 11.09 2.81
CA PRO A 100 15.62 10.96 3.99
C PRO A 100 15.25 9.68 4.78
N TYR A 101 15.38 8.53 4.14
CA TYR A 101 15.04 7.24 4.70
C TYR A 101 16.17 6.24 4.44
N PRO A 102 16.45 5.31 5.38
CA PRO A 102 17.54 4.34 5.23
C PRO A 102 17.37 3.44 4.01
N GLN A 103 16.13 3.12 3.64
CA GLN A 103 15.79 2.23 2.51
C GLN A 103 14.74 2.89 1.59
N PRO A 104 15.11 3.92 0.82
CA PRO A 104 14.18 4.72 0.03
C PRO A 104 13.42 3.87 -1.02
N ASN A 105 13.98 2.75 -1.48
CA ASN A 105 13.35 1.86 -2.46
C ASN A 105 12.06 1.19 -1.93
N TYR A 106 11.88 1.13 -0.62
CA TYR A 106 10.69 0.55 0.03
C TYR A 106 9.69 1.59 0.52
N ILE A 107 9.95 2.87 0.24
CA ILE A 107 9.00 3.93 0.59
C ILE A 107 8.00 4.09 -0.55
N THR A 108 6.73 3.80 -0.25
CA THR A 108 5.62 3.92 -1.18
C THR A 108 4.47 4.71 -0.56
N GLN A 109 3.50 5.07 -1.37
CA GLN A 109 2.28 5.69 -0.87
C GLN A 109 1.31 4.61 -0.40
N PHE A 110 0.74 4.80 0.79
CA PHE A 110 -0.39 4.04 1.30
C PHE A 110 -1.59 4.98 1.43
N THR A 111 -2.68 4.65 0.77
CA THR A 111 -3.89 5.49 0.75
C THR A 111 -5.09 4.69 1.22
N VAL A 112 -5.90 5.30 2.10
CA VAL A 112 -7.17 4.74 2.56
C VAL A 112 -8.29 5.71 2.20
N ARG A 113 -9.34 5.19 1.56
CA ARG A 113 -10.58 5.89 1.24
C ARG A 113 -11.75 5.09 1.77
N GLY A 114 -12.88 5.76 2.00
CA GLY A 114 -14.09 5.06 2.45
C GLY A 114 -15.16 6.03 2.91
N ASN A 115 -16.31 5.47 3.29
CA ASN A 115 -17.44 6.24 3.82
C ASN A 115 -17.70 5.96 5.31
N LEU A 116 -16.81 5.24 5.98
CA LEU A 116 -16.88 5.04 7.43
C LEU A 116 -16.40 6.27 8.20
N VAL A 117 -17.00 6.49 9.37
CA VAL A 117 -16.70 7.65 10.23
C VAL A 117 -15.25 7.69 10.68
N ASN A 118 -14.64 6.53 10.86
CA ASN A 118 -13.26 6.41 11.36
C ASN A 118 -12.18 6.50 10.27
N VAL A 119 -12.55 6.71 8.99
CA VAL A 119 -11.54 6.91 7.95
C VAL A 119 -10.80 8.21 8.25
N PRO A 120 -9.47 8.18 8.44
CA PRO A 120 -8.71 9.36 8.79
C PRO A 120 -8.78 10.42 7.70
N THR A 121 -8.94 11.68 8.08
CA THR A 121 -8.91 12.83 7.18
C THR A 121 -7.54 13.51 7.15
N GLN A 122 -6.60 13.04 7.99
CA GLN A 122 -5.27 13.62 8.11
C GLN A 122 -4.21 12.62 7.64
N GLN A 123 -3.16 13.16 7.02
CA GLN A 123 -1.99 12.39 6.63
C GLN A 123 -1.23 11.95 7.88
N GLN A 124 -0.84 10.68 7.94
CA GLN A 124 0.16 10.18 8.89
C GLN A 124 1.53 10.13 8.20
N ASP A 125 2.59 10.42 8.94
CA ASP A 125 3.93 10.52 8.34
C ASP A 125 4.45 9.16 7.87
N PHE A 126 4.20 8.09 8.62
CA PHE A 126 4.67 6.74 8.29
C PHE A 126 3.72 5.64 8.77
N LEU A 127 3.71 4.56 8.00
CA LEU A 127 3.10 3.29 8.37
C LEU A 127 3.98 2.16 7.82
N ASP A 128 4.52 1.33 8.70
CA ASP A 128 5.09 0.06 8.29
C ASP A 128 3.97 -0.83 7.73
N LEU A 129 4.17 -1.36 6.53
CA LEU A 129 3.14 -2.11 5.81
C LEU A 129 2.65 -3.34 6.60
N ALA A 130 3.51 -3.93 7.44
CA ALA A 130 3.13 -5.00 8.37
C ALA A 130 2.05 -4.59 9.38
N GLN A 131 1.81 -3.29 9.56
CA GLN A 131 0.80 -2.74 10.46
C GLN A 131 -0.48 -2.30 9.75
N ALA A 132 -0.53 -2.39 8.42
CA ALA A 132 -1.67 -1.94 7.62
C ALA A 132 -2.94 -2.74 7.91
N GLY A 133 -2.84 -4.06 8.09
CA GLY A 133 -3.99 -4.91 8.40
C GLY A 133 -4.70 -4.50 9.69
N GLY A 134 -3.94 -4.29 10.77
CA GLY A 134 -4.47 -3.82 12.04
C GLY A 134 -5.10 -2.43 11.93
N LEU A 135 -4.48 -1.52 11.18
CA LEU A 135 -5.04 -0.19 10.91
C LEU A 135 -6.39 -0.27 10.20
N LEU A 136 -6.51 -1.09 9.16
CA LEU A 136 -7.76 -1.24 8.40
C LEU A 136 -8.88 -1.84 9.24
N LEU A 137 -8.59 -2.83 10.08
CA LEU A 137 -9.56 -3.41 11.01
C LEU A 137 -10.02 -2.38 12.06
N GLU A 138 -9.09 -1.56 12.58
CA GLU A 138 -9.44 -0.49 13.52
C GLU A 138 -10.34 0.57 12.88
N ILE A 139 -10.03 1.00 11.64
CA ILE A 139 -10.87 1.94 10.88
C ILE A 139 -12.25 1.33 10.61
N ALA A 140 -12.31 0.05 10.27
CA ALA A 140 -13.55 -0.67 10.01
C ALA A 140 -14.40 -0.89 11.28
N GLY A 141 -13.84 -0.73 12.47
CA GLY A 141 -14.51 -1.05 13.73
C GLY A 141 -14.80 -2.55 13.88
N LEU A 142 -14.00 -3.40 13.21
CA LEU A 142 -14.16 -4.85 13.24
C LEU A 142 -13.43 -5.46 14.44
N PRO A 143 -13.93 -6.57 14.99
CA PRO A 143 -13.25 -7.27 16.06
C PRO A 143 -11.90 -7.81 15.57
N CYS A 144 -10.90 -7.72 16.45
CA CYS A 144 -9.54 -8.17 16.19
C CYS A 144 -9.20 -9.38 17.06
N ASP A 145 -8.51 -10.34 16.49
CA ASP A 145 -7.86 -11.39 17.24
C ASP A 145 -6.66 -10.86 18.04
N THR A 146 -6.01 -11.73 18.80
CA THR A 146 -4.90 -11.37 19.68
C THR A 146 -3.68 -10.86 18.89
N PHE A 147 -3.44 -11.42 17.70
CA PHE A 147 -2.36 -10.95 16.83
C PHE A 147 -2.61 -9.52 16.34
N MET A 148 -3.80 -9.23 15.83
CA MET A 148 -4.15 -7.90 15.34
C MET A 148 -4.23 -6.88 16.47
N GLN A 149 -4.67 -7.27 17.68
CA GLN A 149 -4.62 -6.39 18.85
C GLN A 149 -3.19 -6.01 19.22
N ALA A 150 -2.26 -6.96 19.23
CA ALA A 150 -0.84 -6.69 19.46
C ALA A 150 -0.24 -5.81 18.36
N ASN A 151 -0.60 -6.04 17.10
CA ASN A 151 -0.19 -5.24 15.96
C ASN A 151 -0.65 -3.78 16.08
N ILE A 152 -1.91 -3.55 16.43
CA ILE A 152 -2.47 -2.21 16.67
C ILE A 152 -1.77 -1.52 17.84
N ALA A 153 -1.53 -2.24 18.94
CA ALA A 153 -0.83 -1.70 20.11
C ALA A 153 0.61 -1.30 19.75
N MET A 154 1.34 -2.19 19.04
CA MET A 154 2.69 -1.89 18.58
C MET A 154 2.74 -0.68 17.65
N ARG A 155 1.81 -0.57 16.71
CA ARG A 155 1.70 0.60 15.82
C ARG A 155 1.55 1.91 16.59
N LYS A 156 0.70 1.93 17.60
CA LYS A 156 0.47 3.12 18.44
C LYS A 156 1.70 3.49 19.26
N LEU A 157 2.39 2.51 19.82
CA LEU A 157 3.57 2.71 20.65
C LEU A 157 4.81 3.11 19.83
N SER A 158 4.97 2.55 18.65
CA SER A 158 6.12 2.83 17.77
C SER A 158 5.89 4.02 16.82
N GLY A 159 4.69 4.64 16.84
CA GLY A 159 4.35 5.70 15.89
C GLY A 159 4.28 5.22 14.43
N GLY A 160 3.93 3.96 14.20
CA GLY A 160 3.84 3.36 12.87
C GLY A 160 5.15 2.79 12.33
N LYS A 161 6.25 2.88 13.09
CA LYS A 161 7.59 2.44 12.69
C LYS A 161 7.95 1.13 13.39
N LEU A 162 8.05 0.04 12.66
CA LEU A 162 8.40 -1.25 13.25
C LEU A 162 9.93 -1.45 13.27
N GLU A 163 10.59 -1.37 12.11
CA GLU A 163 12.04 -1.56 12.02
C GLU A 163 12.84 -0.40 12.62
N ASP A 164 12.37 0.82 12.43
CA ASP A 164 12.97 2.04 12.98
C ASP A 164 12.41 2.41 14.35
N CYS A 165 11.86 1.46 15.10
CA CYS A 165 11.40 1.68 16.45
C CYS A 165 12.59 2.02 17.36
N ALA A 166 12.58 3.22 17.93
CA ALA A 166 13.66 3.68 18.83
C ALA A 166 13.72 2.91 20.14
N ASP A 167 12.65 2.24 20.53
CA ASP A 167 12.57 1.40 21.72
C ASP A 167 12.83 -0.06 21.35
N GLU A 168 14.10 -0.47 21.42
CA GLU A 168 14.52 -1.85 21.15
C GLU A 168 13.88 -2.86 22.11
N GLN A 169 13.62 -2.48 23.36
CA GLN A 169 12.99 -3.38 24.33
C GLN A 169 11.53 -3.65 23.94
N LEU A 170 10.80 -2.63 23.53
CA LEU A 170 9.45 -2.77 23.00
C LEU A 170 9.43 -3.65 21.76
N LEU A 171 10.32 -3.39 20.82
CA LEU A 171 10.43 -4.16 19.57
C LEU A 171 10.72 -5.65 19.84
N ASN A 172 11.69 -5.92 20.73
CA ASN A 172 12.06 -7.29 21.09
C ASN A 172 10.93 -8.00 21.86
N SER A 173 10.21 -7.28 22.73
CA SER A 173 9.04 -7.83 23.41
C SER A 173 7.92 -8.19 22.44
N TYR A 174 7.64 -7.33 21.44
CA TYR A 174 6.66 -7.59 20.41
C TYR A 174 7.06 -8.79 19.56
N ARG A 175 8.31 -8.86 19.08
CA ARG A 175 8.82 -10.01 18.33
C ARG A 175 8.75 -11.30 19.13
N SER A 176 9.16 -11.27 20.39
CA SER A 176 9.08 -12.43 21.29
C SER A 176 7.63 -12.90 21.47
N TYR A 177 6.69 -11.99 21.62
CA TYR A 177 5.28 -12.32 21.71
C TYR A 177 4.77 -12.99 20.42
N LEU A 178 5.09 -12.47 19.25
CA LEU A 178 4.68 -13.04 17.97
C LEU A 178 5.24 -14.45 17.77
N TYR A 179 6.52 -14.65 18.02
CA TYR A 179 7.20 -15.92 17.72
C TYR A 179 7.03 -17.00 18.78
N HIS A 180 6.96 -16.63 20.07
CA HIS A 180 6.96 -17.58 21.17
C HIS A 180 5.60 -17.76 21.83
N VAL A 181 4.72 -16.77 21.77
CA VAL A 181 3.39 -16.86 22.38
C VAL A 181 2.32 -17.17 21.33
N LEU A 182 2.34 -16.44 20.20
CA LEU A 182 1.37 -16.66 19.11
C LEU A 182 1.82 -17.72 18.10
N ASP A 183 3.10 -18.10 18.11
CA ASP A 183 3.68 -19.16 17.27
C ASP A 183 3.37 -18.98 15.75
N ILE A 184 3.53 -17.74 15.26
CA ILE A 184 3.16 -17.38 13.88
C ILE A 184 4.03 -18.03 12.80
N THR A 185 5.06 -18.81 13.18
CA THR A 185 5.98 -19.48 12.28
C THR A 185 5.60 -20.92 11.97
N LYS A 186 4.54 -21.42 12.53
CA LYS A 186 3.92 -22.72 12.21
C LYS A 186 2.71 -22.50 11.27
#